data_6005699c03099553895766d8d53bfadd
#
_entry.id   6005699c03099553895766d8d53bfadd
#
_cell.length_a   1.000
_cell.length_b   1.000
_cell.length_c   1.000
_cell.angle_alpha   90.00
_cell.angle_beta   90.00
_cell.angle_gamma   90.00
#
_symmetry.space_group_name_H-M   'P 1'
#
loop_
_entity.id
_entity.type
_entity.pdbx_description
1 polymer ?
#
loop_
_entity_poly.entity_id
_entity_poly.type
_entity_poly.pdbx_seq_one_letter_code
_entity_poly.pdbx_strand_id
1 'polypeptide(L)'
;MQMRSEAKESIKPFRLVKYFTLTSLVVILIPTLILAIFISQRAKNELLRKSEQYALLIAINLNHQVFSQFVLPTVLKYGRITLSSPQQYERLDIVVRNTIHGFKVDRVDVYNLKGVISYSTDRSLVGLSGLGGRDLNLAREGKSSSRLVSRGSSFGFELGGMAKQRQLKTYIPLRMERHLLREQDPILGVFE
;
A
#
# COMPACT_ATOMS: atom_id res chain seq x y z
N MET A 1 87.19 -10.56 26.78
CA MET A 1 86.12 -11.47 26.97
C MET A 1 84.82 -10.68 27.07
N GLN A 2 84.19 -10.35 25.94
CA GLN A 2 83.01 -9.50 25.91
C GLN A 2 81.78 -10.40 25.79
N MET A 3 80.95 -10.38 26.81
CA MET A 3 79.62 -10.99 26.77
C MET A 3 78.66 -10.05 26.06
N ARG A 4 78.21 -10.43 24.85
CA ARG A 4 77.19 -9.76 24.04
C ARG A 4 75.83 -10.15 24.65
N SER A 5 75.22 -9.20 25.37
CA SER A 5 73.83 -9.34 25.83
C SER A 5 72.89 -9.24 24.63
N GLU A 6 72.35 -10.34 24.17
CA GLU A 6 71.25 -10.36 23.20
C GLU A 6 69.97 -9.91 23.91
N ALA A 7 69.54 -8.68 23.62
CA ALA A 7 68.23 -8.19 24.01
C ALA A 7 67.16 -8.96 23.21
N LYS A 8 66.56 -9.92 23.83
CA LYS A 8 65.41 -10.66 23.36
C LYS A 8 64.19 -9.76 23.35
N GLU A 9 63.90 -9.06 22.25
CA GLU A 9 62.66 -8.35 22.06
C GLU A 9 61.51 -9.34 22.17
N SER A 10 60.87 -9.37 23.31
CA SER A 10 59.63 -10.13 23.50
C SER A 10 58.52 -9.44 22.76
N ILE A 11 58.30 -9.77 21.49
CA ILE A 11 57.15 -9.41 20.71
C ILE A 11 55.94 -9.97 21.49
N LYS A 12 55.14 -9.08 22.08
CA LYS A 12 53.97 -9.49 22.86
C LYS A 12 52.94 -10.11 21.93
N PRO A 13 52.79 -11.42 21.86
CA PRO A 13 51.95 -12.11 20.88
C PRO A 13 50.45 -11.73 21.05
N PHE A 14 50.10 -11.26 22.20
CA PHE A 14 48.73 -10.83 22.54
C PHE A 14 48.25 -9.59 21.77
N ARG A 15 49.12 -8.71 21.34
CA ARG A 15 48.72 -7.55 20.52
C ARG A 15 48.42 -7.95 19.09
N LEU A 16 49.18 -8.83 18.51
CA LEU A 16 49.00 -9.29 17.12
C LEU A 16 47.68 -10.05 16.96
N VAL A 17 47.37 -10.94 17.88
CA VAL A 17 46.08 -11.67 17.89
C VAL A 17 44.89 -10.72 18.02
N LYS A 18 44.99 -9.71 18.90
CA LYS A 18 43.92 -8.70 19.07
C LYS A 18 43.67 -7.88 17.80
N TYR A 19 44.71 -7.44 17.11
CA TYR A 19 44.57 -6.72 15.86
C TYR A 19 43.99 -7.61 14.74
N PHE A 20 44.47 -8.86 14.65
CA PHE A 20 43.97 -9.80 13.66
C PHE A 20 42.51 -10.12 13.89
N THR A 21 42.07 -10.39 15.10
CA THR A 21 40.64 -10.66 15.42
C THR A 21 39.78 -9.44 15.18
N LEU A 22 40.25 -8.23 15.52
CA LEU A 22 39.52 -6.99 15.28
C LEU A 22 39.35 -6.69 13.77
N THR A 23 40.41 -6.82 12.98
CA THR A 23 40.37 -6.61 11.53
C THR A 23 39.51 -7.64 10.86
N SER A 24 39.61 -8.92 11.21
CA SER A 24 38.75 -9.98 10.70
C SER A 24 37.28 -9.74 11.02
N LEU A 25 36.97 -9.31 12.24
CA LEU A 25 35.62 -8.95 12.65
C LEU A 25 35.05 -7.82 11.80
N VAL A 26 35.82 -6.73 11.60
CA VAL A 26 35.41 -5.57 10.81
C VAL A 26 35.17 -5.96 9.34
N VAL A 27 36.08 -6.75 8.76
CA VAL A 27 36.00 -7.20 7.35
C VAL A 27 34.77 -8.07 7.12
N ILE A 28 34.31 -8.84 8.09
CA ILE A 28 33.10 -9.66 7.98
C ILE A 28 31.85 -8.82 8.28
N LEU A 29 31.88 -8.00 9.31
CA LEU A 29 30.71 -7.29 9.81
C LEU A 29 30.22 -6.20 8.85
N ILE A 30 31.16 -5.45 8.24
CA ILE A 30 30.80 -4.36 7.31
C ILE A 30 30.05 -4.86 6.07
N PRO A 31 30.56 -5.85 5.30
CA PRO A 31 29.84 -6.37 4.12
C PRO A 31 28.52 -7.03 4.49
N THR A 32 28.48 -7.73 5.63
CA THR A 32 27.25 -8.38 6.10
C THR A 32 26.16 -7.36 6.41
N LEU A 33 26.52 -6.24 7.07
CA LEU A 33 25.59 -5.16 7.37
C LEU A 33 25.07 -4.49 6.08
N ILE A 34 25.96 -4.19 5.14
CA ILE A 34 25.60 -3.61 3.84
C ILE A 34 24.65 -4.54 3.10
N LEU A 35 24.99 -5.84 3.04
CA LEU A 35 24.14 -6.84 2.37
C LEU A 35 22.76 -6.96 3.03
N ALA A 36 22.71 -6.97 4.37
CA ALA A 36 21.46 -7.03 5.12
C ALA A 36 20.55 -5.84 4.83
N ILE A 37 21.10 -4.62 4.78
CA ILE A 37 20.38 -3.39 4.43
C ILE A 37 19.83 -3.49 3.00
N PHE A 38 20.67 -3.92 2.05
CA PHE A 38 20.30 -4.04 0.65
C PHE A 38 19.18 -5.06 0.40
N ILE A 39 19.28 -6.24 1.02
CA ILE A 39 18.25 -7.29 0.95
C ILE A 39 16.94 -6.79 1.59
N SER A 40 17.04 -6.13 2.75
CA SER A 40 15.86 -5.59 3.43
C SER A 40 15.11 -4.55 2.61
N GLN A 41 15.84 -3.66 1.91
CA GLN A 41 15.23 -2.66 1.02
C GLN A 41 14.56 -3.30 -0.20
N ARG A 42 15.21 -4.28 -0.82
CA ARG A 42 14.63 -5.03 -1.94
C ARG A 42 13.38 -5.79 -1.55
N ALA A 43 13.40 -6.48 -0.42
CA ALA A 43 12.25 -7.21 0.10
C ALA A 43 11.05 -6.28 0.37
N LYS A 44 11.28 -5.08 0.93
CA LYS A 44 10.22 -4.08 1.15
C LYS A 44 9.60 -3.61 -0.16
N ASN A 45 10.41 -3.30 -1.16
CA ASN A 45 9.94 -2.82 -2.46
C ASN A 45 9.14 -3.91 -3.20
N GLU A 46 9.58 -5.16 -3.12
CA GLU A 46 8.87 -6.29 -3.73
C GLU A 46 7.53 -6.56 -3.04
N LEU A 47 7.48 -6.49 -1.71
CA LEU A 47 6.23 -6.61 -0.96
C LEU A 47 5.22 -5.51 -1.33
N LEU A 48 5.68 -4.26 -1.45
CA LEU A 48 4.83 -3.15 -1.88
C LEU A 48 4.28 -3.39 -3.27
N ARG A 49 5.12 -3.76 -4.22
CA ARG A 49 4.72 -4.03 -5.60
C ARG A 49 3.69 -5.16 -5.69
N LYS A 50 3.89 -6.26 -4.94
CA LYS A 50 2.90 -7.35 -4.86
C LYS A 50 1.59 -6.90 -4.25
N SER A 51 1.65 -6.07 -3.20
CA SER A 51 0.46 -5.50 -2.57
C SER A 51 -0.33 -4.59 -3.52
N GLU A 52 0.36 -3.79 -4.32
CA GLU A 52 -0.27 -2.94 -5.35
C GLU A 52 -0.95 -3.78 -6.44
N GLN A 53 -0.28 -4.81 -6.94
CA GLN A 53 -0.86 -5.73 -7.92
C GLN A 53 -2.10 -6.44 -7.36
N TYR A 54 -2.05 -6.88 -6.11
CA TYR A 54 -3.18 -7.52 -5.45
C TYR A 54 -4.36 -6.55 -5.29
N ALA A 55 -4.11 -5.33 -4.85
CA ALA A 55 -5.16 -4.29 -4.75
C ALA A 55 -5.79 -3.98 -6.10
N LEU A 56 -4.98 -3.91 -7.16
CA LEU A 56 -5.46 -3.69 -8.52
C LEU A 56 -6.38 -4.83 -8.99
N LEU A 57 -6.02 -6.08 -8.73
CA LEU A 57 -6.85 -7.24 -9.08
C LEU A 57 -8.19 -7.22 -8.34
N ILE A 58 -8.20 -6.89 -7.05
CA ILE A 58 -9.44 -6.76 -6.27
C ILE A 58 -10.32 -5.66 -6.87
N ALA A 59 -9.74 -4.52 -7.21
CA ALA A 59 -10.50 -3.40 -7.71
C ALA A 59 -11.04 -3.62 -9.14
N ILE A 60 -10.33 -4.33 -10.01
CA ILE A 60 -10.85 -4.75 -11.32
C ILE A 60 -12.04 -5.69 -11.11
N ASN A 61 -11.94 -6.66 -10.21
CA ASN A 61 -13.05 -7.55 -9.89
C ASN A 61 -14.23 -6.78 -9.29
N LEU A 62 -13.96 -5.85 -8.36
CA LEU A 62 -14.98 -4.99 -7.77
C LEU A 62 -15.70 -4.13 -8.83
N ASN A 63 -14.94 -3.54 -9.76
CA ASN A 63 -15.50 -2.77 -10.88
C ASN A 63 -16.45 -3.63 -11.71
N HIS A 64 -16.03 -4.84 -12.07
CA HIS A 64 -16.86 -5.79 -12.82
C HIS A 64 -18.13 -6.18 -12.08
N GLN A 65 -18.03 -6.53 -10.80
CA GLN A 65 -19.19 -6.93 -10.00
C GLN A 65 -20.16 -5.76 -9.77
N VAL A 66 -19.65 -4.58 -9.46
CA VAL A 66 -20.46 -3.37 -9.30
C VAL A 66 -21.15 -3.01 -10.61
N PHE A 67 -20.44 -3.07 -11.73
CA PHE A 67 -21.04 -2.78 -13.03
C PHE A 67 -22.16 -3.77 -13.37
N SER A 68 -21.89 -5.07 -13.29
CA SER A 68 -22.83 -6.12 -13.71
C SER A 68 -24.03 -6.29 -12.77
N GLN A 69 -23.81 -6.20 -11.45
CA GLN A 69 -24.87 -6.50 -10.46
C GLN A 69 -25.58 -5.25 -9.91
N PHE A 70 -24.97 -4.06 -10.05
CA PHE A 70 -25.59 -2.83 -9.57
C PHE A 70 -25.84 -1.81 -10.68
N VAL A 71 -24.79 -1.39 -11.43
CA VAL A 71 -24.91 -0.29 -12.41
C VAL A 71 -25.92 -0.67 -13.52
N LEU A 72 -25.67 -1.77 -14.20
CA LEU A 72 -26.48 -2.20 -15.34
C LEU A 72 -27.95 -2.43 -14.95
N PRO A 73 -28.30 -3.22 -13.93
CA PRO A 73 -29.69 -3.41 -13.52
C PRO A 73 -30.35 -2.13 -13.01
N THR A 74 -29.60 -1.26 -12.35
CA THR A 74 -30.14 0.01 -11.81
C THR A 74 -30.47 0.98 -12.93
N VAL A 75 -29.58 1.12 -13.93
CA VAL A 75 -29.83 1.98 -15.09
C VAL A 75 -30.98 1.45 -15.94
N LEU A 76 -31.07 0.14 -16.15
CA LEU A 76 -32.19 -0.46 -16.90
C LEU A 76 -33.53 -0.27 -16.18
N LYS A 77 -33.57 -0.32 -14.85
CA LYS A 77 -34.80 -0.20 -14.07
C LYS A 77 -35.22 1.24 -13.80
N TYR A 78 -34.27 2.12 -13.52
CA TYR A 78 -34.54 3.50 -13.05
C TYR A 78 -34.05 4.58 -14.00
N GLY A 79 -33.36 4.24 -15.09
CA GLY A 79 -32.78 5.17 -16.05
C GLY A 79 -31.56 5.94 -15.55
N ARG A 80 -31.34 5.98 -14.25
CA ARG A 80 -30.23 6.72 -13.63
C ARG A 80 -29.81 6.11 -12.29
N ILE A 81 -28.56 6.36 -11.89
CA ILE A 81 -28.04 6.01 -10.57
C ILE A 81 -28.18 7.20 -9.65
N THR A 82 -28.83 7.01 -8.51
CA THR A 82 -29.03 8.03 -7.47
C THR A 82 -28.70 7.42 -6.11
N LEU A 83 -27.43 7.49 -5.70
CA LEU A 83 -26.96 6.90 -4.43
C LEU A 83 -27.51 7.61 -3.18
N SER A 84 -28.19 8.76 -3.34
CA SER A 84 -28.97 9.36 -2.27
C SER A 84 -30.24 8.56 -1.92
N SER A 85 -30.68 7.63 -2.81
CA SER A 85 -31.78 6.73 -2.51
C SER A 85 -31.29 5.59 -1.60
N PRO A 86 -31.91 5.38 -0.42
CA PRO A 86 -31.52 4.32 0.49
C PRO A 86 -31.51 2.93 -0.16
N GLN A 87 -32.48 2.65 -1.03
CA GLN A 87 -32.60 1.36 -1.73
C GLN A 87 -31.43 1.09 -2.69
N GLN A 88 -31.00 2.11 -3.44
CA GLN A 88 -29.86 1.97 -4.34
C GLN A 88 -28.55 1.88 -3.56
N TYR A 89 -28.43 2.65 -2.47
CA TYR A 89 -27.27 2.58 -1.60
C TYR A 89 -27.08 1.20 -0.98
N GLU A 90 -28.16 0.63 -0.39
CA GLU A 90 -28.12 -0.71 0.21
C GLU A 90 -27.79 -1.80 -0.79
N ARG A 91 -28.34 -1.69 -2.01
CA ARG A 91 -28.03 -2.64 -3.07
C ARG A 91 -26.56 -2.59 -3.47
N LEU A 92 -25.99 -1.40 -3.60
CA LEU A 92 -24.56 -1.23 -3.83
C LEU A 92 -23.73 -1.78 -2.66
N ASP A 93 -24.14 -1.50 -1.43
CA ASP A 93 -23.45 -1.97 -0.22
C ASP A 93 -23.38 -3.50 -0.16
N ILE A 94 -24.47 -4.18 -0.49
CA ILE A 94 -24.50 -5.65 -0.57
C ILE A 94 -23.53 -6.16 -1.63
N VAL A 95 -23.51 -5.58 -2.82
CA VAL A 95 -22.62 -6.01 -3.91
C VAL A 95 -21.15 -5.79 -3.51
N VAL A 96 -20.82 -4.61 -2.97
CA VAL A 96 -19.45 -4.30 -2.56
C VAL A 96 -19.00 -5.24 -1.45
N ARG A 97 -19.78 -5.39 -0.38
CA ARG A 97 -19.42 -6.25 0.77
C ARG A 97 -19.28 -7.71 0.37
N ASN A 98 -20.15 -8.21 -0.49
CA ASN A 98 -20.04 -9.58 -1.00
C ASN A 98 -18.79 -9.76 -1.86
N THR A 99 -18.44 -8.76 -2.66
CA THR A 99 -17.25 -8.83 -3.52
C THR A 99 -15.96 -8.79 -2.72
N ILE A 100 -15.89 -7.95 -1.67
CA ILE A 100 -14.68 -7.83 -0.83
C ILE A 100 -14.62 -8.88 0.28
N HIS A 101 -15.68 -9.66 0.45
CA HIS A 101 -15.72 -10.71 1.48
C HIS A 101 -14.60 -11.74 1.25
N GLY A 102 -13.80 -11.96 2.27
CA GLY A 102 -12.63 -12.85 2.18
C GLY A 102 -11.32 -12.18 1.74
N PHE A 103 -11.37 -10.93 1.28
CA PHE A 103 -10.18 -10.13 1.05
C PHE A 103 -9.85 -9.27 2.29
N LYS A 104 -8.55 -8.98 2.49
CA LYS A 104 -8.09 -8.08 3.55
C LYS A 104 -8.25 -6.62 3.11
N VAL A 105 -9.50 -6.20 2.93
CA VAL A 105 -9.87 -4.83 2.58
C VAL A 105 -10.54 -4.20 3.79
N ASP A 106 -9.98 -3.11 4.30
CA ASP A 106 -10.51 -2.42 5.48
C ASP A 106 -11.69 -1.52 5.12
N ARG A 107 -11.63 -0.85 3.97
CA ARG A 107 -12.63 0.10 3.53
C ARG A 107 -12.64 0.23 2.00
N VAL A 108 -13.82 0.50 1.46
CA VAL A 108 -14.03 0.87 0.05
C VAL A 108 -14.81 2.16 0.01
N ASP A 109 -14.27 3.17 -0.66
CA ASP A 109 -14.92 4.44 -0.93
C ASP A 109 -15.10 4.63 -2.44
N VAL A 110 -16.23 5.19 -2.84
CA VAL A 110 -16.50 5.54 -4.25
C VAL A 110 -16.68 7.05 -4.34
N TYR A 111 -15.79 7.69 -5.06
CA TYR A 111 -15.83 9.11 -5.34
C TYR A 111 -16.53 9.38 -6.67
N ASN A 112 -17.37 10.40 -6.70
CA ASN A 112 -17.90 10.93 -7.95
C ASN A 112 -16.85 11.80 -8.67
N LEU A 113 -17.17 12.24 -9.88
CA LEU A 113 -16.29 13.11 -10.68
C LEU A 113 -16.00 14.48 -10.04
N LYS A 114 -16.79 14.90 -9.05
CA LYS A 114 -16.54 16.13 -8.28
C LYS A 114 -15.60 15.90 -7.08
N GLY A 115 -15.20 14.66 -6.81
CA GLY A 115 -14.33 14.30 -5.68
C GLY A 115 -15.07 14.20 -4.36
N VAL A 116 -16.39 14.02 -4.39
CA VAL A 116 -17.22 13.78 -3.20
C VAL A 116 -17.44 12.28 -3.06
N ILE A 117 -17.35 11.75 -1.84
CA ILE A 117 -17.64 10.35 -1.53
C ILE A 117 -19.15 10.11 -1.71
N SER A 118 -19.51 9.36 -2.71
CA SER A 118 -20.90 8.98 -3.02
C SER A 118 -21.32 7.70 -2.34
N TYR A 119 -20.36 6.81 -2.07
CA TYR A 119 -20.56 5.57 -1.32
C TYR A 119 -19.31 5.29 -0.49
N SER A 120 -19.50 4.75 0.71
CA SER A 120 -18.44 4.22 1.57
C SER A 120 -18.97 3.04 2.36
N THR A 121 -18.13 2.04 2.60
CA THR A 121 -18.40 0.97 3.58
C THR A 121 -18.50 1.54 5.01
N ASP A 122 -17.91 2.73 5.26
CA ASP A 122 -18.12 3.57 6.43
C ASP A 122 -19.07 4.73 6.07
N ARG A 123 -20.33 4.62 6.43
CA ARG A 123 -21.39 5.59 6.09
C ARG A 123 -21.10 7.00 6.58
N SER A 124 -20.29 7.17 7.62
CA SER A 124 -19.95 8.48 8.18
C SER A 124 -19.16 9.37 7.21
N LEU A 125 -18.53 8.78 6.21
CA LEU A 125 -17.71 9.47 5.22
C LEU A 125 -18.49 9.91 3.98
N VAL A 126 -19.73 9.45 3.80
CA VAL A 126 -20.55 9.78 2.64
C VAL A 126 -20.88 11.28 2.63
N GLY A 127 -20.67 11.93 1.49
CA GLY A 127 -20.84 13.37 1.32
C GLY A 127 -19.60 14.19 1.62
N LEU A 128 -18.54 13.62 2.21
CA LEU A 128 -17.29 14.34 2.43
C LEU A 128 -16.51 14.50 1.12
N SER A 129 -15.73 15.58 1.05
CA SER A 129 -14.88 15.92 -0.09
C SER A 129 -13.47 16.26 0.37
N GLY A 130 -12.50 16.27 -0.57
CA GLY A 130 -11.12 16.68 -0.29
C GLY A 130 -10.22 15.62 0.34
N LEU A 131 -10.70 14.38 0.56
CA LEU A 131 -9.95 13.33 1.23
C LEU A 131 -8.95 12.59 0.32
N GLY A 132 -9.18 12.57 -1.00
CA GLY A 132 -8.39 11.76 -1.95
C GLY A 132 -7.07 12.41 -2.42
N GLY A 133 -6.95 13.73 -2.31
CA GLY A 133 -5.74 14.47 -2.67
C GLY A 133 -5.29 14.25 -4.13
N ARG A 134 -3.96 14.19 -4.34
CA ARG A 134 -3.34 14.04 -5.66
C ARG A 134 -3.69 12.69 -6.32
N ASP A 135 -3.77 11.61 -5.55
CA ASP A 135 -4.00 10.26 -6.07
C ASP A 135 -5.41 10.13 -6.66
N LEU A 136 -6.40 10.76 -6.04
CA LEU A 136 -7.76 10.86 -6.59
C LEU A 136 -7.77 11.57 -7.94
N ASN A 137 -7.01 12.66 -8.09
CA ASN A 137 -6.93 13.39 -9.36
C ASN A 137 -6.29 12.53 -10.47
N LEU A 138 -5.23 11.80 -10.16
CA LEU A 138 -4.62 10.86 -11.10
C LEU A 138 -5.61 9.77 -11.54
N ALA A 139 -6.40 9.24 -10.61
CA ALA A 139 -7.42 8.23 -10.94
C ALA A 139 -8.55 8.83 -11.79
N ARG A 140 -8.93 10.09 -11.58
CA ARG A 140 -9.89 10.81 -12.45
C ARG A 140 -9.35 11.04 -13.87
N GLU A 141 -8.03 11.09 -14.04
CA GLU A 141 -7.36 11.11 -15.35
C GLU A 141 -7.21 9.71 -15.97
N GLY A 142 -7.71 8.67 -15.30
CA GLY A 142 -7.65 7.29 -15.78
C GLY A 142 -6.40 6.51 -15.37
N LYS A 143 -5.56 7.07 -14.50
CA LYS A 143 -4.33 6.45 -14.01
C LYS A 143 -4.55 5.90 -12.59
N SER A 144 -4.37 4.61 -12.40
CA SER A 144 -4.37 4.02 -11.06
C SER A 144 -3.19 4.55 -10.24
N SER A 145 -3.42 4.82 -8.96
CA SER A 145 -2.38 5.29 -8.04
C SER A 145 -2.50 4.57 -6.71
N SER A 146 -1.36 4.16 -6.16
CA SER A 146 -1.29 3.51 -4.85
C SER A 146 -0.32 4.24 -3.95
N ARG A 147 -0.69 4.40 -2.67
CA ARG A 147 0.16 5.04 -1.67
C ARG A 147 0.11 4.28 -0.35
N LEU A 148 1.29 4.07 0.23
CA LEU A 148 1.41 3.54 1.57
C LEU A 148 1.17 4.66 2.59
N VAL A 149 0.09 4.53 3.36
CA VAL A 149 -0.27 5.46 4.44
C VAL A 149 0.02 4.78 5.77
N SER A 150 0.74 5.48 6.63
CA SER A 150 0.94 5.04 8.01
C SER A 150 -0.24 5.53 8.85
N ARG A 151 -1.00 4.63 9.44
CA ARG A 151 -2.01 4.96 10.45
C ARG A 151 -1.27 5.31 11.73
N GLY A 152 -0.80 6.56 11.83
CA GLY A 152 -0.20 7.10 13.04
C GLY A 152 -1.29 7.73 13.87
N SER A 153 -1.49 7.24 15.09
CA SER A 153 -2.12 8.04 16.14
C SER A 153 -1.26 9.29 16.34
N SER A 154 -1.84 10.44 16.11
CA SER A 154 -1.26 11.72 16.52
C SER A 154 -1.25 11.74 18.05
N PHE A 155 -0.10 12.07 18.64
CA PHE A 155 0.16 12.19 20.07
C PHE A 155 0.41 10.88 20.84
N GLY A 156 1.70 10.64 21.09
CA GLY A 156 2.18 9.67 22.07
C GLY A 156 3.68 9.42 21.92
N PHE A 157 4.46 9.85 22.87
CA PHE A 157 5.87 9.52 23.04
C PHE A 157 6.00 7.99 23.11
N GLU A 158 6.36 7.32 22.01
CA GLU A 158 6.48 5.86 21.98
C GLU A 158 7.91 5.41 22.31
N LEU A 159 8.12 5.12 23.59
CA LEU A 159 9.09 4.11 24.01
C LEU A 159 8.37 2.75 23.93
N GLY A 160 8.66 1.95 22.88
CA GLY A 160 8.15 0.60 22.77
C GLY A 160 7.56 0.33 21.38
N GLY A 161 8.28 -0.46 20.58
CA GLY A 161 7.99 -0.75 19.20
C GLY A 161 6.61 -1.35 18.90
N MET A 162 5.57 -0.55 18.90
CA MET A 162 4.31 -0.90 18.28
C MET A 162 4.45 -0.74 16.76
N ALA A 163 4.30 -1.83 16.06
CA ALA A 163 4.33 -1.88 14.61
C ALA A 163 3.31 -0.88 14.05
N LYS A 164 3.80 0.22 13.51
CA LYS A 164 3.02 1.23 12.81
C LYS A 164 2.23 0.53 11.72
N GLN A 165 0.92 0.34 11.92
CA GLN A 165 0.06 -0.31 10.93
C GLN A 165 0.11 0.52 9.65
N ARG A 166 0.71 -0.06 8.61
CA ARG A 166 0.78 0.54 7.29
C ARG A 166 -0.39 0.03 6.48
N GLN A 167 -1.17 0.94 5.94
CA GLN A 167 -2.28 0.63 5.04
C GLN A 167 -1.91 1.08 3.63
N LEU A 168 -2.20 0.25 2.65
CA LEU A 168 -2.09 0.62 1.25
C LEU A 168 -3.43 1.22 0.82
N LYS A 169 -3.42 2.47 0.38
CA LYS A 169 -4.55 3.13 -0.26
C LYS A 169 -4.34 3.09 -1.76
N THR A 170 -5.31 2.55 -2.48
CA THR A 170 -5.24 2.41 -3.93
C THR A 170 -6.45 3.08 -4.57
N TYR A 171 -6.19 4.02 -5.46
CA TYR A 171 -7.22 4.76 -6.21
C TYR A 171 -7.29 4.22 -7.63
N ILE A 172 -8.46 3.78 -8.05
CA ILE A 172 -8.68 3.14 -9.34
C ILE A 172 -9.88 3.77 -10.03
N PRO A 173 -9.77 4.14 -11.33
CA PRO A 173 -10.90 4.67 -12.06
C PRO A 173 -12.02 3.64 -12.21
N LEU A 174 -13.23 4.00 -11.80
CA LEU A 174 -14.45 3.24 -12.08
C LEU A 174 -14.85 3.51 -13.53
N ARG A 175 -14.75 2.51 -14.39
CA ARG A 175 -15.04 2.63 -15.82
C ARG A 175 -16.33 1.90 -16.20
N MET A 176 -17.00 2.41 -17.22
CA MET A 176 -18.11 1.72 -17.83
C MET A 176 -17.57 0.56 -18.69
N GLU A 177 -17.94 -0.66 -18.36
CA GLU A 177 -17.53 -1.84 -19.15
C GLU A 177 -18.36 -1.96 -20.44
N ARG A 178 -17.92 -1.36 -21.52
CA ARG A 178 -18.41 -1.70 -22.86
C ARG A 178 -17.63 -2.85 -23.50
N HIS A 179 -16.34 -2.93 -23.24
CA HIS A 179 -15.46 -4.06 -23.58
C HIS A 179 -14.25 -4.03 -22.62
N LEU A 180 -13.96 -5.13 -21.98
CA LEU A 180 -12.99 -5.35 -20.91
C LEU A 180 -11.54 -4.88 -21.16
N LEU A 181 -11.21 -4.23 -22.27
CA LEU A 181 -9.82 -3.93 -22.68
C LEU A 181 -9.62 -2.56 -23.34
N ARG A 182 -10.54 -1.60 -23.28
CA ARG A 182 -10.30 -0.27 -23.85
C ARG A 182 -10.03 0.77 -22.77
N GLU A 183 -8.82 1.31 -22.77
CA GLU A 183 -8.40 2.46 -21.94
C GLU A 183 -9.24 3.74 -22.13
N GLN A 184 -10.12 3.75 -23.13
CA GLN A 184 -10.93 4.91 -23.56
C GLN A 184 -12.37 4.90 -23.01
N ASP A 185 -12.75 3.93 -22.18
CA ASP A 185 -14.09 3.91 -21.61
C ASP A 185 -14.30 5.07 -20.61
N PRO A 186 -15.50 5.71 -20.64
CA PRO A 186 -15.75 6.87 -19.79
C PRO A 186 -15.64 6.52 -18.30
N ILE A 187 -14.95 7.38 -17.56
CA ILE A 187 -14.79 7.24 -16.11
C ILE A 187 -16.07 7.70 -15.44
N LEU A 188 -16.68 6.83 -14.64
CA LEU A 188 -17.89 7.10 -13.87
C LEU A 188 -17.59 7.64 -12.47
N GLY A 189 -16.40 7.34 -11.96
CA GLY A 189 -15.97 7.70 -10.62
C GLY A 189 -14.60 7.08 -10.30
N VAL A 190 -14.26 7.03 -9.03
CA VAL A 190 -13.00 6.43 -8.53
C VAL A 190 -13.29 5.56 -7.31
N PHE A 191 -12.73 4.36 -7.27
CA PHE A 191 -12.63 3.53 -6.07
C PHE A 191 -11.37 3.89 -5.27
N GLU A 192 -11.50 3.96 -3.94
CA GLU A 192 -10.39 3.93 -2.96
C GLU A 192 -10.48 2.66 -2.13
#